data_13f04257f714769ff45e268fb7b03ea8
#
_entry.id   13f04257f714769ff45e268fb7b03ea8
#
_cell.length_a   1.000
_cell.length_b   1.000
_cell.length_c   1.000
_cell.angle_alpha   90.00
_cell.angle_beta   90.00
_cell.angle_gamma   90.00
#
_symmetry.space_group_name_H-M   'P 1'
#
loop_
_entity.id
_entity.type
_entity.pdbx_description
1 polymer ?
#
loop_
_entity_poly.entity_id
_entity_poly.type
_entity_poly.pdbx_seq_one_letter_code
_entity_poly.pdbx_strand_id
1 'polypeptide(L)'
;MILRRQRGVAVVTALLLATLAVTIVASLFWQQQVQVRSIENQRFQLQKKWVLRGALDWARLILREDARTSNEVDHLGEPWAVTLGETQLDQYVDNGKSDTEASEASLSGKIADAQAKFNLNNLALNGIVVPHQVEIFQRLLSNLNLDPGLAKNAATTIADTQNKAAVQSGGKGNNANTDTNGNNNTNTGTANNGTNGVGAGGTGAAGAAGAAGATSSDVTNSLTAPIPAQDGLTPRVDTTPNVKFLRFSQVDDLLAVSGFTPEMIYRLKEFVTVLPGKTRLNVNTTSAEVLAAYLDGAGLSDAALMIAIRDRAYFRDLTDFKNRITLKNPNFQDTDVSFSTNFFIINGKVKLSRSTLEINALLERNGIATKVLWVKEV
;
A
#
# COMPACT_ATOMS: atom_id res chain seq x y z
N MET A 1 6.13 -60.03 -73.69
CA MET A 1 5.96 -59.40 -72.44
C MET A 1 6.51 -57.98 -72.54
N ILE A 2 5.64 -56.94 -72.67
CA ILE A 2 6.05 -55.58 -73.00
C ILE A 2 6.19 -54.82 -71.68
N LEU A 3 7.41 -54.56 -71.28
CA LEU A 3 7.71 -53.70 -70.12
C LEU A 3 7.35 -52.26 -70.44
N ARG A 4 6.18 -51.82 -70.00
CA ARG A 4 5.76 -50.39 -70.01
C ARG A 4 6.72 -49.60 -69.17
N ARG A 5 7.53 -48.75 -69.78
CA ARG A 5 8.43 -47.79 -69.13
C ARG A 5 7.58 -46.75 -68.40
N GLN A 6 7.52 -46.88 -67.06
CA GLN A 6 6.87 -45.88 -66.16
C GLN A 6 7.87 -44.74 -65.88
N ARG A 7 8.32 -44.01 -66.87
CA ARG A 7 9.30 -42.88 -66.65
C ARG A 7 8.68 -41.58 -66.09
N GLY A 8 7.34 -41.41 -66.15
CA GLY A 8 6.67 -40.20 -65.67
C GLY A 8 6.37 -40.22 -64.17
N VAL A 9 6.12 -41.39 -63.56
CA VAL A 9 5.74 -41.47 -62.14
C VAL A 9 6.91 -41.13 -61.22
N ALA A 10 8.12 -41.53 -61.56
CA ALA A 10 9.31 -41.24 -60.73
C ALA A 10 9.62 -39.74 -60.65
N VAL A 11 9.39 -39.00 -61.74
CA VAL A 11 9.60 -37.52 -61.74
C VAL A 11 8.56 -36.83 -60.90
N VAL A 12 7.28 -37.24 -60.97
CA VAL A 12 6.19 -36.66 -60.19
C VAL A 12 6.39 -36.93 -58.70
N THR A 13 6.80 -38.16 -58.33
CA THR A 13 7.06 -38.46 -56.89
C THR A 13 8.30 -37.75 -56.38
N ALA A 14 9.35 -37.58 -57.16
CA ALA A 14 10.52 -36.80 -56.78
C ALA A 14 10.15 -35.32 -56.59
N LEU A 15 9.29 -34.76 -57.45
CA LEU A 15 8.86 -33.35 -57.33
C LEU A 15 7.93 -33.15 -56.14
N LEU A 16 7.05 -34.12 -55.84
CA LEU A 16 6.22 -34.10 -54.62
C LEU A 16 7.06 -34.16 -53.33
N LEU A 17 8.09 -35.02 -53.29
CA LEU A 17 8.99 -35.10 -52.15
C LEU A 17 9.82 -33.84 -51.99
N ALA A 18 10.27 -33.22 -53.08
CA ALA A 18 11.01 -31.97 -53.04
C ALA A 18 10.13 -30.80 -52.54
N THR A 19 8.90 -30.70 -53.04
CA THR A 19 7.96 -29.67 -52.56
C THR A 19 7.57 -29.86 -51.10
N LEU A 20 7.38 -31.12 -50.66
CA LEU A 20 7.12 -31.42 -49.23
C LEU A 20 8.32 -31.03 -48.36
N ALA A 21 9.53 -31.36 -48.80
CA ALA A 21 10.75 -30.98 -48.05
C ALA A 21 10.90 -29.46 -47.94
N VAL A 22 10.66 -28.72 -49.02
CA VAL A 22 10.72 -27.24 -49.03
C VAL A 22 9.66 -26.65 -48.09
N THR A 23 8.44 -27.17 -48.08
CA THR A 23 7.37 -26.68 -47.20
C THR A 23 7.68 -26.92 -45.71
N ILE A 24 8.27 -28.08 -45.37
CA ILE A 24 8.71 -28.38 -44.00
C ILE A 24 9.82 -27.41 -43.57
N VAL A 25 10.84 -27.20 -44.40
CA VAL A 25 11.94 -26.30 -44.11
C VAL A 25 11.44 -24.85 -43.95
N ALA A 26 10.57 -24.40 -44.85
CA ALA A 26 9.96 -23.07 -44.75
C ALA A 26 9.17 -22.89 -43.43
N SER A 27 8.41 -23.92 -43.03
CA SER A 27 7.67 -23.91 -41.74
C SER A 27 8.62 -23.82 -40.53
N LEU A 28 9.73 -24.56 -40.55
CA LEU A 28 10.73 -24.51 -39.48
C LEU A 28 11.42 -23.15 -39.39
N PHE A 29 11.76 -22.53 -40.52
CA PHE A 29 12.31 -21.17 -40.54
C PHE A 29 11.34 -20.14 -39.96
N TRP A 30 10.05 -20.24 -40.27
CA TRP A 30 9.04 -19.38 -39.70
C TRP A 30 8.94 -19.53 -38.19
N GLN A 31 8.93 -20.75 -37.66
CA GLN A 31 8.90 -21.02 -36.22
C GLN A 31 10.16 -20.50 -35.53
N GLN A 32 11.35 -20.68 -36.12
CA GLN A 32 12.59 -20.16 -35.58
C GLN A 32 12.57 -18.64 -35.49
N GLN A 33 12.06 -17.94 -36.50
CA GLN A 33 12.02 -16.48 -36.52
C GLN A 33 11.09 -15.93 -35.41
N VAL A 34 9.96 -16.57 -35.16
CA VAL A 34 9.06 -16.21 -34.07
C VAL A 34 9.70 -16.46 -32.70
N GLN A 35 10.41 -17.60 -32.53
CA GLN A 35 11.11 -17.90 -31.28
C GLN A 35 12.24 -16.92 -30.98
N VAL A 36 13.05 -16.55 -31.97
CA VAL A 36 14.12 -15.57 -31.81
C VAL A 36 13.54 -14.22 -31.31
N ARG A 37 12.50 -13.71 -31.95
CA ARG A 37 11.85 -12.45 -31.52
C ARG A 37 11.26 -12.54 -30.11
N SER A 38 10.72 -13.71 -29.74
CA SER A 38 10.21 -13.94 -28.38
C SER A 38 11.34 -13.88 -27.33
N ILE A 39 12.48 -14.53 -27.64
CA ILE A 39 13.66 -14.54 -26.77
C ILE A 39 14.25 -13.12 -26.64
N GLU A 40 14.35 -12.39 -27.75
CA GLU A 40 14.80 -10.99 -27.74
C GLU A 40 13.91 -10.10 -26.85
N ASN A 41 12.60 -10.21 -27.01
CA ASN A 41 11.65 -9.45 -26.17
C ASN A 41 11.80 -9.79 -24.68
N GLN A 42 11.93 -11.07 -24.33
CA GLN A 42 12.17 -11.49 -22.95
C GLN A 42 13.50 -10.94 -22.41
N ARG A 43 14.55 -10.97 -23.21
CA ARG A 43 15.86 -10.40 -22.84
C ARG A 43 15.76 -8.89 -22.58
N PHE A 44 15.08 -8.14 -23.46
CA PHE A 44 14.85 -6.70 -23.26
C PHE A 44 14.04 -6.41 -21.99
N GLN A 45 13.02 -7.19 -21.70
CA GLN A 45 12.25 -7.03 -20.46
C GLN A 45 13.12 -7.27 -19.22
N LEU A 46 13.95 -8.29 -19.23
CA LEU A 46 14.89 -8.56 -18.13
C LEU A 46 15.90 -7.43 -17.97
N GLN A 47 16.49 -6.95 -19.05
CA GLN A 47 17.45 -5.83 -19.00
C GLN A 47 16.81 -4.57 -18.41
N LYS A 48 15.61 -4.18 -18.85
CA LYS A 48 14.88 -3.04 -18.29
C LYS A 48 14.62 -3.19 -16.79
N LYS A 49 14.22 -4.38 -16.35
CA LYS A 49 14.01 -4.66 -14.91
C LYS A 49 15.28 -4.52 -14.11
N TRP A 50 16.42 -4.95 -14.64
CA TRP A 50 17.72 -4.78 -13.97
C TRP A 50 18.12 -3.31 -13.86
N VAL A 51 17.95 -2.54 -14.92
CA VAL A 51 18.23 -1.09 -14.92
C VAL A 51 17.35 -0.37 -13.91
N LEU A 52 16.04 -0.67 -13.89
CA LEU A 52 15.12 -0.10 -12.92
C LEU A 52 15.45 -0.47 -11.47
N ARG A 53 15.91 -1.70 -11.25
CA ARG A 53 16.37 -2.12 -9.91
C ARG A 53 17.60 -1.31 -9.49
N GLY A 54 18.55 -1.11 -10.39
CA GLY A 54 19.68 -0.25 -10.15
C GLY A 54 19.28 1.19 -9.84
N ALA A 55 18.30 1.73 -10.57
CA ALA A 55 17.75 3.06 -10.32
C ALA A 55 17.08 3.18 -8.94
N LEU A 56 16.35 2.16 -8.50
CA LEU A 56 15.78 2.10 -7.15
C LEU A 56 16.86 2.06 -6.07
N ASP A 57 17.90 1.26 -6.27
CA ASP A 57 19.02 1.18 -5.31
C ASP A 57 19.79 2.51 -5.25
N TRP A 58 19.93 3.20 -6.38
CA TRP A 58 20.50 4.54 -6.41
C TRP A 58 19.61 5.57 -5.69
N ALA A 59 18.32 5.57 -5.92
CA ALA A 59 17.38 6.42 -5.18
C ALA A 59 17.44 6.17 -3.66
N ARG A 60 17.58 4.90 -3.24
CA ARG A 60 17.80 4.54 -1.82
C ARG A 60 19.10 5.10 -1.27
N LEU A 61 20.15 5.14 -2.09
CA LEU A 61 21.44 5.73 -1.71
C LEU A 61 21.31 7.25 -1.50
N ILE A 62 20.64 7.95 -2.42
CA ILE A 62 20.37 9.39 -2.30
C ILE A 62 19.62 9.67 -0.99
N LEU A 63 18.51 8.96 -0.73
CA LEU A 63 17.70 9.16 0.48
C LEU A 63 18.44 8.79 1.77
N ARG A 64 19.40 7.85 1.70
CA ARG A 64 20.26 7.51 2.83
C ARG A 64 21.28 8.60 3.12
N GLU A 65 21.88 9.16 2.08
CA GLU A 65 22.86 10.24 2.23
C GLU A 65 22.18 11.52 2.71
N ASP A 66 20.99 11.80 2.17
CA ASP A 66 20.14 12.88 2.62
C ASP A 66 19.84 12.77 4.12
N ALA A 67 19.42 11.61 4.61
CA ALA A 67 19.16 11.38 6.05
C ALA A 67 20.40 11.54 6.95
N ARG A 68 21.61 11.52 6.38
CA ARG A 68 22.86 11.76 7.14
C ARG A 68 23.25 13.23 7.18
N THR A 69 22.87 13.97 6.16
CA THR A 69 23.33 15.34 5.95
C THR A 69 22.27 16.40 6.23
N SER A 70 20.99 16.06 6.04
CA SER A 70 19.88 16.94 6.36
C SER A 70 19.60 16.96 7.87
N ASN A 71 19.24 18.15 8.40
CA ASN A 71 18.91 18.37 9.80
C ASN A 71 17.48 17.88 10.15
N GLU A 72 17.10 16.68 9.73
CA GLU A 72 15.76 16.10 9.94
C GLU A 72 14.61 16.89 9.31
N VAL A 73 14.90 17.77 8.36
CA VAL A 73 13.91 18.58 7.62
C VAL A 73 13.99 18.24 6.15
N ASP A 74 12.87 17.73 5.59
CA ASP A 74 12.76 17.41 4.17
C ASP A 74 12.04 18.53 3.41
N HIS A 75 12.66 19.04 2.36
CA HIS A 75 12.12 20.12 1.53
C HIS A 75 12.51 20.01 0.05
N LEU A 76 11.82 20.77 -0.82
CA LEU A 76 12.00 20.65 -2.28
C LEU A 76 13.35 21.20 -2.81
N GLY A 77 14.16 21.84 -1.98
CA GLY A 77 15.50 22.29 -2.34
C GLY A 77 16.60 21.25 -2.13
N GLU A 78 16.27 20.05 -1.70
CA GLU A 78 17.24 18.97 -1.43
C GLU A 78 17.57 18.15 -2.67
N PRO A 79 18.74 17.47 -2.68
CA PRO A 79 19.19 16.68 -3.83
C PRO A 79 18.20 15.60 -4.29
N TRP A 80 17.45 14.99 -3.36
CA TRP A 80 16.47 13.96 -3.70
C TRP A 80 15.28 14.51 -4.52
N ALA A 81 14.93 15.80 -4.34
CA ALA A 81 13.80 16.43 -5.04
C ALA A 81 14.12 16.80 -6.49
N VAL A 82 15.41 16.76 -6.87
CA VAL A 82 15.84 17.06 -8.25
C VAL A 82 15.39 15.95 -9.18
N THR A 83 14.69 16.34 -10.26
CA THR A 83 14.28 15.39 -11.30
C THR A 83 15.50 14.97 -12.13
N LEU A 84 15.72 13.67 -12.25
CA LEU A 84 16.69 13.12 -13.19
C LEU A 84 16.12 13.22 -14.60
N GLY A 85 16.70 14.10 -15.41
CA GLY A 85 16.42 14.19 -16.85
C GLY A 85 16.79 12.88 -17.57
N GLU A 86 16.39 12.75 -18.84
CA GLU A 86 16.74 11.57 -19.63
C GLU A 86 18.27 11.49 -19.78
N THR A 87 18.86 10.52 -19.12
CA THR A 87 20.31 10.28 -19.04
C THR A 87 20.63 8.96 -19.70
N GLN A 88 21.58 8.97 -20.65
CA GLN A 88 22.06 7.75 -21.30
C GLN A 88 22.96 6.99 -20.35
N LEU A 89 22.77 5.66 -20.27
CA LEU A 89 23.51 4.79 -19.36
C LEU A 89 24.93 4.47 -19.84
N ASP A 90 25.24 4.66 -21.12
CA ASP A 90 26.56 4.46 -21.70
C ASP A 90 27.63 5.34 -21.04
N GLN A 91 27.25 6.55 -20.59
CA GLN A 91 28.15 7.48 -19.90
C GLN A 91 28.62 6.98 -18.53
N TYR A 92 27.90 6.03 -17.93
CA TYR A 92 28.17 5.49 -16.59
C TYR A 92 28.68 4.05 -16.58
N VAL A 93 28.58 3.34 -17.71
CA VAL A 93 29.04 1.94 -17.85
C VAL A 93 30.28 1.92 -18.72
N ASP A 94 31.43 2.16 -18.09
CA ASP A 94 32.74 2.07 -18.75
C ASP A 94 33.15 0.59 -18.88
N ASN A 95 32.58 -0.11 -19.86
CA ASN A 95 32.89 -1.51 -20.18
C ASN A 95 33.71 -1.69 -21.48
N GLY A 96 34.21 -0.60 -22.07
CA GLY A 96 35.09 -0.67 -23.26
C GLY A 96 34.47 -1.35 -24.50
N LYS A 97 33.16 -1.65 -24.49
CA LYS A 97 32.40 -2.23 -25.59
C LYS A 97 31.23 -1.32 -25.93
N SER A 98 31.47 -0.41 -26.84
CA SER A 98 30.48 0.59 -27.31
C SER A 98 29.32 0.01 -28.16
N ASP A 99 29.31 -1.29 -28.43
CA ASP A 99 28.35 -1.95 -29.33
C ASP A 99 27.35 -2.87 -28.63
N THR A 100 27.06 -2.64 -27.35
CA THR A 100 26.00 -3.39 -26.68
C THR A 100 24.69 -2.59 -26.70
N GLU A 101 23.57 -3.26 -27.01
CA GLU A 101 22.22 -2.67 -26.96
C GLU A 101 21.88 -1.98 -25.60
N ALA A 102 22.66 -2.30 -24.55
CA ALA A 102 22.59 -1.65 -23.26
C ALA A 102 23.09 -0.19 -23.28
N SER A 103 23.96 0.17 -24.24
CA SER A 103 24.43 1.55 -24.40
C SER A 103 23.36 2.50 -24.91
N GLU A 104 22.30 1.99 -25.57
CA GLU A 104 21.15 2.78 -26.02
C GLU A 104 20.07 2.98 -24.91
N ALA A 105 20.33 2.49 -23.71
CA ALA A 105 19.37 2.64 -22.62
C ALA A 105 19.43 4.06 -22.03
N SER A 106 18.28 4.71 -21.92
CA SER A 106 18.15 5.95 -21.17
C SER A 106 17.30 5.73 -19.89
N LEU A 107 17.69 6.41 -18.83
CA LEU A 107 17.02 6.44 -17.55
C LEU A 107 16.57 7.87 -17.24
N SER A 108 15.33 8.01 -16.83
CA SER A 108 14.81 9.25 -16.24
C SER A 108 13.95 8.92 -15.02
N GLY A 109 13.75 9.89 -14.15
CA GLY A 109 12.93 9.65 -12.97
C GLY A 109 12.91 10.82 -12.00
N LYS A 110 12.05 10.68 -10.99
CA LYS A 110 11.96 11.63 -9.89
C LYS A 110 11.65 10.90 -8.59
N ILE A 111 12.14 11.45 -7.50
CA ILE A 111 11.73 11.10 -6.14
C ILE A 111 10.76 12.19 -5.70
N ALA A 112 9.65 11.82 -5.12
CA ALA A 112 8.65 12.74 -4.60
C ALA A 112 8.28 12.35 -3.17
N ASP A 113 8.02 13.35 -2.34
CA ASP A 113 7.52 13.14 -0.99
C ASP A 113 6.07 12.62 -1.04
N ALA A 114 5.83 11.43 -0.51
CA ALA A 114 4.49 10.86 -0.43
C ALA A 114 3.65 11.50 0.69
N GLN A 115 4.29 12.08 1.72
CA GLN A 115 3.62 12.81 2.80
C GLN A 115 3.31 14.28 2.44
N ALA A 116 3.64 14.72 1.22
CA ALA A 116 3.13 15.96 0.64
C ALA A 116 1.63 15.92 0.34
N LYS A 117 1.02 14.72 0.36
CA LYS A 117 -0.37 14.44 0.00
C LYS A 117 -1.18 13.99 1.21
N PHE A 118 -2.51 14.19 1.13
CA PHE A 118 -3.40 13.67 2.16
C PHE A 118 -3.42 12.14 2.14
N ASN A 119 -3.11 11.51 3.26
CA ASN A 119 -3.15 10.05 3.39
C ASN A 119 -4.58 9.58 3.72
N LEU A 120 -5.20 8.83 2.82
CA LEU A 120 -6.55 8.31 3.00
C LEU A 120 -6.68 7.42 4.25
N ASN A 121 -5.63 6.72 4.65
CA ASN A 121 -5.63 5.92 5.89
C ASN A 121 -5.72 6.76 7.17
N ASN A 122 -5.53 8.08 7.11
CA ASN A 122 -5.77 8.98 8.23
C ASN A 122 -7.27 9.10 8.58
N LEU A 123 -8.17 8.81 7.63
CA LEU A 123 -9.63 8.92 7.83
C LEU A 123 -10.17 7.97 8.89
N ALA A 124 -9.47 6.85 9.14
CA ALA A 124 -9.82 5.92 10.19
C ALA A 124 -8.57 5.34 10.87
N LEU A 125 -8.68 5.06 12.16
CA LEU A 125 -7.62 4.42 12.95
C LEU A 125 -8.23 3.23 13.71
N ASN A 126 -7.69 2.04 13.51
CA ASN A 126 -8.17 0.80 14.14
C ASN A 126 -9.69 0.56 13.95
N GLY A 127 -10.20 0.92 12.77
CA GLY A 127 -11.61 0.78 12.44
C GLY A 127 -12.53 1.87 12.98
N ILE A 128 -11.99 2.89 13.62
CA ILE A 128 -12.74 4.04 14.14
C ILE A 128 -12.48 5.23 13.23
N VAL A 129 -13.54 5.85 12.72
CA VAL A 129 -13.46 7.08 11.94
C VAL A 129 -12.85 8.20 12.79
N VAL A 130 -11.94 8.98 12.22
CA VAL A 130 -11.31 10.14 12.84
C VAL A 130 -11.98 11.41 12.33
N PRO A 131 -12.93 12.05 13.09
CA PRO A 131 -13.76 13.13 12.59
C PRO A 131 -12.94 14.32 12.06
N HIS A 132 -11.89 14.71 12.76
CA HIS A 132 -11.02 15.82 12.35
C HIS A 132 -10.38 15.58 10.97
N GLN A 133 -9.94 14.35 10.68
CA GLN A 133 -9.37 14.01 9.38
C GLN A 133 -10.43 13.98 8.28
N VAL A 134 -11.67 13.63 8.62
CA VAL A 134 -12.80 13.73 7.70
C VAL A 134 -13.06 15.19 7.31
N GLU A 135 -13.03 16.12 8.26
CA GLU A 135 -13.17 17.56 8.01
C GLU A 135 -12.06 18.09 7.10
N ILE A 136 -10.79 17.68 7.32
CA ILE A 136 -9.68 18.03 6.44
C ILE A 136 -9.95 17.51 5.02
N PHE A 137 -10.39 16.27 4.88
CA PHE A 137 -10.67 15.70 3.56
C PHE A 137 -11.89 16.35 2.87
N GLN A 138 -12.91 16.75 3.64
CA GLN A 138 -14.04 17.55 3.12
C GLN A 138 -13.57 18.89 2.54
N ARG A 139 -12.68 19.60 3.26
CA ARG A 139 -12.09 20.86 2.76
C ARG A 139 -11.26 20.61 1.51
N LEU A 140 -10.48 19.52 1.47
CA LEU A 140 -9.70 19.16 0.28
C LEU A 140 -10.61 18.91 -0.93
N LEU A 141 -11.68 18.13 -0.77
CA LEU A 141 -12.66 17.91 -1.82
C LEU A 141 -13.29 19.24 -2.31
N SER A 142 -13.65 20.12 -1.37
CA SER A 142 -14.16 21.45 -1.71
C SER A 142 -13.15 22.30 -2.49
N ASN A 143 -11.87 22.30 -2.09
CA ASN A 143 -10.79 23.00 -2.81
C ASN A 143 -10.62 22.50 -4.24
N LEU A 144 -10.96 21.23 -4.48
CA LEU A 144 -10.90 20.59 -5.80
C LEU A 144 -12.24 20.67 -6.56
N ASN A 145 -13.24 21.40 -6.06
CA ASN A 145 -14.60 21.47 -6.60
C ASN A 145 -15.26 20.08 -6.75
N LEU A 146 -15.07 19.23 -5.74
CA LEU A 146 -15.72 17.92 -5.60
C LEU A 146 -16.71 17.97 -4.42
N ASP A 147 -17.67 17.02 -4.39
CA ASP A 147 -18.65 16.95 -3.30
C ASP A 147 -17.96 16.58 -1.96
N PRO A 148 -18.00 17.47 -0.94
CA PRO A 148 -17.44 17.20 0.37
C PRO A 148 -18.10 16.03 1.09
N GLY A 149 -19.35 15.70 0.76
CA GLY A 149 -20.09 14.58 1.36
C GLY A 149 -19.42 13.23 1.15
N LEU A 150 -18.64 13.09 0.07
CA LEU A 150 -17.87 11.88 -0.25
C LEU A 150 -16.84 11.51 0.81
N ALA A 151 -16.33 12.49 1.57
CA ALA A 151 -15.33 12.24 2.62
C ALA A 151 -15.86 11.29 3.70
N LYS A 152 -17.13 11.43 4.08
CA LYS A 152 -17.76 10.57 5.08
C LYS A 152 -17.90 9.13 4.56
N ASN A 153 -18.31 8.97 3.30
CA ASN A 153 -18.41 7.65 2.67
C ASN A 153 -17.06 6.95 2.61
N ALA A 154 -16.00 7.67 2.21
CA ALA A 154 -14.65 7.16 2.21
C ALA A 154 -14.18 6.75 3.61
N ALA A 155 -14.41 7.59 4.62
CA ALA A 155 -14.00 7.32 5.99
C ALA A 155 -14.68 6.06 6.57
N THR A 156 -15.99 5.90 6.34
CA THR A 156 -16.73 4.72 6.80
C THR A 156 -16.23 3.46 6.11
N THR A 157 -16.03 3.50 4.79
CA THR A 157 -15.52 2.35 4.05
C THR A 157 -14.11 1.97 4.50
N ILE A 158 -13.22 2.95 4.72
CA ILE A 158 -11.87 2.70 5.21
C ILE A 158 -11.89 2.11 6.63
N ALA A 159 -12.74 2.62 7.52
CA ALA A 159 -12.92 2.08 8.86
C ALA A 159 -13.35 0.60 8.82
N ASP A 160 -14.33 0.26 7.98
CA ASP A 160 -14.78 -1.11 7.80
C ASP A 160 -13.69 -2.06 7.31
N THR A 161 -12.82 -1.59 6.41
CA THR A 161 -11.68 -2.40 5.92
C THR A 161 -10.65 -2.65 7.02
N GLN A 162 -10.41 -1.69 7.90
CA GLN A 162 -9.48 -1.82 9.02
C GLN A 162 -10.00 -2.79 10.10
N ASN A 163 -11.26 -2.70 10.48
CA ASN A 163 -11.89 -3.57 11.46
C ASN A 163 -11.83 -5.05 11.04
N LYS A 164 -12.18 -5.33 9.79
CA LYS A 164 -12.17 -6.70 9.27
C LYS A 164 -10.77 -7.30 9.19
N ALA A 165 -9.75 -6.50 8.98
CA ALA A 165 -8.36 -6.95 8.98
C ALA A 165 -7.82 -7.26 10.40
N ALA A 166 -8.29 -6.56 11.44
CA ALA A 166 -7.91 -6.82 12.83
C ALA A 166 -8.47 -8.15 13.34
N VAL A 167 -9.69 -8.53 12.97
CA VAL A 167 -10.30 -9.82 13.33
C VAL A 167 -9.56 -11.00 12.73
N GLN A 168 -8.92 -10.86 11.58
CA GLN A 168 -8.16 -11.96 10.96
C GLN A 168 -6.76 -12.17 11.53
N SER A 169 -6.16 -11.18 12.17
CA SER A 169 -4.86 -11.34 12.83
C SER A 169 -4.98 -11.80 14.29
N GLY A 170 -6.20 -11.80 14.89
CA GLY A 170 -6.46 -12.12 16.30
C GLY A 170 -6.94 -13.53 16.61
N GLY A 171 -6.92 -14.45 15.65
CA GLY A 171 -7.42 -15.80 15.83
C GLY A 171 -6.43 -16.77 16.49
N LYS A 172 -5.88 -16.45 17.66
CA LYS A 172 -5.35 -17.42 18.63
C LYS A 172 -5.17 -16.71 19.98
N GLY A 173 -6.10 -16.89 20.88
CA GLY A 173 -5.94 -16.33 22.21
C GLY A 173 -7.12 -16.65 23.13
N ASN A 174 -6.96 -17.66 23.90
CA ASN A 174 -7.48 -18.00 25.23
C ASN A 174 -8.70 -17.19 25.73
N ASN A 175 -9.78 -17.96 25.89
CA ASN A 175 -10.84 -17.71 26.85
C ASN A 175 -10.25 -17.68 28.28
N ALA A 176 -10.22 -16.50 28.87
CA ALA A 176 -10.09 -16.36 30.32
C ALA A 176 -11.34 -15.64 30.82
N ASN A 177 -12.25 -16.41 31.40
CA ASN A 177 -13.32 -15.91 32.26
C ASN A 177 -12.71 -15.02 33.35
N THR A 178 -13.18 -13.80 33.47
CA THR A 178 -12.98 -13.01 34.68
C THR A 178 -14.35 -12.62 35.21
N ASP A 179 -14.78 -13.36 36.23
CA ASP A 179 -15.87 -12.97 37.11
C ASP A 179 -15.42 -11.73 37.89
N THR A 180 -16.16 -10.66 37.73
CA THR A 180 -16.10 -9.45 38.58
C THR A 180 -16.97 -9.68 39.80
N ASN A 181 -16.36 -9.71 40.97
CA ASN A 181 -17.08 -9.33 42.18
C ASN A 181 -16.24 -8.35 43.00
N GLY A 182 -16.80 -7.19 43.24
CA GLY A 182 -16.18 -6.11 43.96
C GLY A 182 -16.15 -6.40 45.49
N ASN A 183 -15.17 -5.86 46.14
CA ASN A 183 -15.40 -5.09 47.36
C ASN A 183 -14.21 -4.25 47.79
N ASN A 184 -14.52 -3.03 48.19
CA ASN A 184 -13.65 -2.06 48.88
C ASN A 184 -12.99 -2.66 50.14
N ASN A 185 -11.72 -2.38 50.40
CA ASN A 185 -11.36 -1.62 51.61
C ASN A 185 -9.91 -1.20 51.66
N THR A 186 -9.71 0.04 52.07
CA THR A 186 -8.51 0.73 52.48
C THR A 186 -7.71 -0.03 53.57
N ASN A 187 -6.36 -0.10 53.51
CA ASN A 187 -5.52 0.57 54.51
C ASN A 187 -4.01 0.39 54.29
N THR A 188 -3.31 1.42 54.62
CA THR A 188 -1.92 1.69 54.86
C THR A 188 -1.04 0.61 55.50
N GLY A 189 0.25 0.56 55.10
CA GLY A 189 1.31 0.24 56.05
C GLY A 189 2.52 -0.54 55.52
N THR A 190 3.56 0.14 55.18
CA THR A 190 4.98 -0.02 55.61
C THR A 190 5.65 -1.40 55.65
N ALA A 191 6.68 -1.50 54.83
CA ALA A 191 8.05 -2.01 55.05
C ALA A 191 8.36 -3.44 55.55
N ASN A 192 9.33 -3.98 54.89
CA ASN A 192 10.51 -4.75 55.29
C ASN A 192 10.58 -6.26 55.03
N ASN A 193 11.51 -6.58 54.17
CA ASN A 193 12.73 -7.42 54.34
C ASN A 193 12.58 -8.91 54.79
N GLY A 194 13.23 -9.81 54.07
CA GLY A 194 13.89 -10.95 54.68
C GLY A 194 13.63 -12.33 54.10
N THR A 195 14.55 -12.76 53.22
CA THR A 195 15.28 -14.04 53.24
C THR A 195 14.59 -15.38 53.41
N ASN A 196 14.92 -16.30 52.45
CA ASN A 196 15.29 -17.71 52.60
C ASN A 196 14.27 -18.76 53.13
N GLY A 197 14.22 -19.86 52.41
CA GLY A 197 13.88 -21.15 52.99
C GLY A 197 13.44 -22.26 52.05
N VAL A 198 14.33 -23.13 51.79
CA VAL A 198 14.30 -24.46 51.18
C VAL A 198 13.33 -25.41 51.90
N GLY A 199 12.73 -26.38 51.15
CA GLY A 199 12.16 -27.58 51.76
C GLY A 199 11.04 -28.22 50.92
N ALA A 200 11.31 -29.17 50.26
CA ALA A 200 11.17 -30.60 50.03
C ALA A 200 9.91 -31.26 50.61
N GLY A 201 9.24 -32.09 49.77
CA GLY A 201 8.80 -33.41 50.18
C GLY A 201 7.30 -33.70 50.22
N GLY A 202 6.91 -34.80 49.58
CA GLY A 202 5.90 -35.72 50.05
C GLY A 202 4.65 -35.87 49.17
N THR A 203 4.59 -36.79 48.20
CA THR A 203 4.03 -38.18 48.17
C THR A 203 2.62 -38.40 48.68
N GLY A 204 1.83 -39.12 47.89
CA GLY A 204 0.67 -39.97 48.29
C GLY A 204 -0.57 -39.66 47.46
N ALA A 205 -0.97 -40.42 46.53
CA ALA A 205 -1.48 -41.79 46.39
C ALA A 205 -3.01 -41.89 46.54
N ALA A 206 -3.62 -42.32 45.43
CA ALA A 206 -4.62 -43.41 45.30
C ALA A 206 -6.09 -43.21 45.68
N GLY A 207 -6.93 -43.73 44.80
CA GLY A 207 -8.24 -44.31 45.03
C GLY A 207 -9.35 -43.74 44.15
N ALA A 208 -9.75 -44.33 43.11
CA ALA A 208 -10.50 -45.57 42.79
C ALA A 208 -12.02 -45.37 42.79
N ALA A 209 -12.58 -45.55 41.60
CA ALA A 209 -13.68 -46.46 41.24
C ALA A 209 -15.14 -46.14 41.58
N GLY A 210 -15.98 -46.36 40.56
CA GLY A 210 -17.40 -46.78 40.66
C GLY A 210 -18.29 -45.98 39.71
N ALA A 211 -18.66 -46.39 38.58
CA ALA A 211 -19.48 -47.43 37.98
C ALA A 211 -20.98 -47.11 38.03
N ALA A 212 -21.54 -47.05 36.83
CA ALA A 212 -22.77 -47.64 36.32
C ALA A 212 -24.16 -47.10 36.74
N GLY A 213 -24.99 -46.97 35.71
CA GLY A 213 -26.42 -47.11 35.84
C GLY A 213 -27.24 -46.37 34.74
N ALA A 214 -27.56 -47.13 33.72
CA ALA A 214 -28.58 -46.81 32.72
C ALA A 214 -29.99 -46.81 33.34
N THR A 215 -30.95 -46.09 32.79
CA THR A 215 -32.16 -46.67 32.17
C THR A 215 -33.10 -45.60 31.63
N SER A 216 -33.64 -45.95 30.49
CA SER A 216 -34.73 -45.40 29.71
C SER A 216 -36.07 -45.28 30.44
N SER A 217 -36.93 -44.41 29.94
CA SER A 217 -38.33 -44.64 29.46
C SER A 217 -39.08 -43.31 29.40
N ASP A 218 -39.45 -42.89 28.25
CA ASP A 218 -40.76 -42.96 27.59
C ASP A 218 -41.98 -42.43 28.35
N VAL A 219 -42.78 -41.64 27.66
CA VAL A 219 -44.24 -41.62 27.52
C VAL A 219 -44.98 -40.27 27.75
N THR A 220 -45.45 -39.77 26.63
CA THR A 220 -46.75 -39.21 26.30
C THR A 220 -47.33 -37.92 26.93
N ASN A 221 -47.57 -37.04 25.99
CA ASN A 221 -48.86 -36.35 25.70
C ASN A 221 -49.69 -35.77 26.87
N SER A 222 -49.85 -34.47 26.85
CA SER A 222 -51.15 -33.89 27.03
C SER A 222 -51.27 -32.41 26.55
N LEU A 223 -52.32 -32.21 25.83
CA LEU A 223 -52.81 -31.03 25.15
C LEU A 223 -53.11 -29.80 26.04
N THR A 224 -53.02 -28.63 25.37
CA THR A 224 -53.86 -27.43 25.42
C THR A 224 -53.69 -26.44 26.55
N ALA A 225 -53.18 -25.25 26.16
CA ALA A 225 -53.84 -23.96 26.21
C ALA A 225 -52.95 -22.84 25.61
N PRO A 226 -53.48 -21.84 24.98
CA PRO A 226 -52.70 -20.78 24.31
C PRO A 226 -52.19 -19.74 25.29
N ILE A 227 -50.90 -19.51 25.29
CA ILE A 227 -50.24 -18.41 25.99
C ILE A 227 -50.00 -17.28 24.99
N PRO A 228 -50.24 -15.99 25.39
CA PRO A 228 -50.20 -14.85 24.50
C PRO A 228 -48.76 -14.58 23.99
N ALA A 229 -48.70 -14.12 22.77
CA ALA A 229 -47.46 -13.74 22.05
C ALA A 229 -46.65 -12.74 22.90
N GLN A 230 -45.50 -13.14 23.37
CA GLN A 230 -44.39 -12.25 23.70
C GLN A 230 -43.54 -12.07 22.48
N ASP A 231 -43.36 -10.80 22.13
CA ASP A 231 -42.49 -10.34 21.04
C ASP A 231 -41.16 -11.06 21.10
N GLY A 232 -40.97 -11.93 20.12
CA GLY A 232 -39.77 -12.69 19.97
C GLY A 232 -38.59 -11.82 19.56
N LEU A 233 -37.64 -11.69 20.42
CA LEU A 233 -36.25 -11.47 20.06
C LEU A 233 -35.75 -12.73 19.35
N THR A 234 -36.10 -12.87 18.08
CA THR A 234 -35.34 -13.77 17.22
C THR A 234 -33.95 -13.19 17.08
N PRO A 235 -32.86 -13.91 17.34
CA PRO A 235 -31.53 -13.47 16.96
C PRO A 235 -31.56 -13.26 15.44
N ARG A 236 -31.45 -12.03 15.03
CA ARG A 236 -31.29 -11.68 13.62
C ARG A 236 -29.96 -12.34 13.21
N VAL A 237 -30.02 -13.49 12.58
CA VAL A 237 -28.87 -14.05 11.90
C VAL A 237 -28.55 -13.06 10.81
N ASP A 238 -27.48 -12.29 11.01
CA ASP A 238 -26.93 -11.42 10.00
C ASP A 238 -26.43 -12.30 8.84
N THR A 239 -27.33 -12.53 7.90
CA THR A 239 -27.05 -13.22 6.63
C THR A 239 -26.40 -12.28 5.62
N THR A 240 -25.79 -11.18 6.07
CA THR A 240 -24.92 -10.41 5.17
C THR A 240 -23.75 -11.32 4.77
N PRO A 241 -23.54 -11.56 3.48
CA PRO A 241 -22.39 -12.33 3.03
C PRO A 241 -21.15 -11.69 3.66
N ASN A 242 -20.27 -12.51 4.22
CA ASN A 242 -19.03 -12.06 4.84
C ASN A 242 -18.11 -11.49 3.75
N VAL A 243 -18.46 -10.30 3.27
CA VAL A 243 -17.70 -9.58 2.24
C VAL A 243 -16.40 -9.14 2.87
N LYS A 244 -15.34 -9.80 2.45
CA LYS A 244 -13.99 -9.51 2.90
C LYS A 244 -13.51 -8.23 2.22
N PHE A 245 -13.67 -7.10 2.87
CA PHE A 245 -13.12 -5.86 2.35
C PHE A 245 -11.59 -5.90 2.45
N LEU A 246 -10.93 -5.67 1.34
CA LEU A 246 -9.48 -5.50 1.29
C LEU A 246 -9.13 -4.10 1.78
N ARG A 247 -8.00 -3.98 2.48
CA ARG A 247 -7.48 -2.66 2.86
C ARG A 247 -7.14 -1.85 1.60
N PHE A 248 -7.37 -0.55 1.68
CA PHE A 248 -6.95 0.37 0.63
C PHE A 248 -5.43 0.30 0.48
N SER A 249 -4.99 0.10 -0.74
CA SER A 249 -3.59 0.00 -1.14
C SER A 249 -3.19 1.05 -2.18
N GLN A 250 -4.17 1.64 -2.82
CA GLN A 250 -4.01 2.66 -3.87
C GLN A 250 -5.21 3.59 -3.91
N VAL A 251 -5.03 4.76 -4.52
CA VAL A 251 -6.08 5.78 -4.63
C VAL A 251 -7.26 5.28 -5.46
N ASP A 252 -7.00 4.40 -6.43
CA ASP A 252 -8.04 3.78 -7.28
C ASP A 252 -9.04 2.93 -6.49
N ASP A 253 -8.67 2.48 -5.28
CA ASP A 253 -9.58 1.72 -4.40
C ASP A 253 -10.79 2.57 -3.94
N LEU A 254 -10.72 3.91 -4.09
CA LEU A 254 -11.87 4.79 -3.89
C LEU A 254 -13.03 4.51 -4.87
N LEU A 255 -12.80 3.82 -6.00
CA LEU A 255 -13.87 3.37 -6.89
C LEU A 255 -14.86 2.40 -6.21
N ALA A 256 -14.41 1.72 -5.16
CA ALA A 256 -15.29 0.86 -4.35
C ALA A 256 -16.19 1.66 -3.39
N VAL A 257 -15.92 2.96 -3.21
CA VAL A 257 -16.71 3.85 -2.35
C VAL A 257 -17.85 4.48 -3.16
N SER A 258 -19.05 4.39 -2.66
CA SER A 258 -20.21 4.98 -3.33
C SER A 258 -20.05 6.49 -3.53
N GLY A 259 -20.28 6.92 -4.77
CA GLY A 259 -20.25 8.33 -5.18
C GLY A 259 -18.94 8.78 -5.84
N PHE A 260 -17.85 8.01 -5.80
CA PHE A 260 -16.63 8.33 -6.54
C PHE A 260 -16.71 7.84 -7.99
N THR A 261 -16.22 8.66 -8.92
CA THR A 261 -16.11 8.34 -10.35
C THR A 261 -14.64 8.26 -10.77
N PRO A 262 -14.32 7.58 -11.87
CA PRO A 262 -12.94 7.53 -12.38
C PRO A 262 -12.34 8.93 -12.63
N GLU A 263 -13.14 9.86 -13.11
CA GLU A 263 -12.70 11.24 -13.36
C GLU A 263 -12.33 11.97 -12.05
N MET A 264 -13.14 11.81 -10.99
CA MET A 264 -12.80 12.35 -9.67
C MET A 264 -11.51 11.78 -9.14
N ILE A 265 -11.29 10.48 -9.29
CA ILE A 265 -10.07 9.81 -8.84
C ILE A 265 -8.85 10.29 -9.61
N TYR A 266 -8.97 10.47 -10.91
CA TYR A 266 -7.90 11.03 -11.73
C TYR A 266 -7.44 12.39 -11.20
N ARG A 267 -8.38 13.28 -10.83
CA ARG A 267 -8.09 14.58 -10.22
C ARG A 267 -7.51 14.46 -8.81
N LEU A 268 -7.99 13.50 -8.02
CA LEU A 268 -7.54 13.29 -6.64
C LEU A 268 -6.11 12.71 -6.56
N LYS A 269 -5.64 11.96 -7.54
CA LYS A 269 -4.30 11.31 -7.52
C LYS A 269 -3.13 12.26 -7.26
N GLU A 270 -3.28 13.53 -7.59
CA GLU A 270 -2.24 14.53 -7.32
C GLU A 270 -2.19 14.93 -5.85
N PHE A 271 -3.32 14.87 -5.13
CA PHE A 271 -3.50 15.46 -3.80
C PHE A 271 -3.65 14.42 -2.70
N VAL A 272 -3.94 13.16 -3.04
CA VAL A 272 -4.14 12.08 -2.06
C VAL A 272 -3.19 10.92 -2.30
N THR A 273 -2.97 10.16 -1.26
CA THR A 273 -2.12 8.97 -1.27
C THR A 273 -2.68 7.92 -0.32
N VAL A 274 -2.16 6.69 -0.42
CA VAL A 274 -2.42 5.61 0.55
C VAL A 274 -1.09 5.14 1.11
N LEU A 275 -0.82 5.49 2.37
CA LEU A 275 0.40 5.14 3.08
C LEU A 275 0.09 4.20 4.26
N PRO A 276 1.04 3.36 4.68
CA PRO A 276 0.87 2.52 5.85
C PRO A 276 0.61 3.33 7.12
N GLY A 277 -0.52 3.07 7.78
CA GLY A 277 -0.88 3.73 9.03
C GLY A 277 -1.20 5.22 8.92
N LYS A 278 -1.23 5.90 10.08
CA LYS A 278 -1.41 7.36 10.16
C LYS A 278 -0.10 8.07 9.85
N THR A 279 -0.15 9.08 8.97
CA THR A 279 1.01 9.93 8.65
C THR A 279 0.67 11.39 8.83
N ARG A 280 1.70 12.22 9.07
CA ARG A 280 1.59 13.66 9.14
C ARG A 280 1.86 14.26 7.76
N LEU A 281 1.29 15.43 7.49
CA LEU A 281 1.56 16.19 6.27
C LEU A 281 2.91 16.91 6.37
N ASN A 282 3.79 16.75 5.39
CA ASN A 282 4.98 17.58 5.30
C ASN A 282 4.63 18.94 4.67
N VAL A 283 4.69 19.99 5.46
CA VAL A 283 4.34 21.36 5.02
C VAL A 283 5.36 21.95 4.04
N ASN A 284 6.58 21.41 4.00
CA ASN A 284 7.64 21.87 3.11
C ASN A 284 7.55 21.35 1.68
N THR A 285 6.68 20.37 1.42
CA THR A 285 6.58 19.71 0.12
C THR A 285 5.16 19.70 -0.46
N THR A 286 4.15 19.97 0.38
CA THR A 286 2.73 19.90 0.03
C THR A 286 2.28 20.98 -0.96
N SER A 287 1.18 20.73 -1.68
CA SER A 287 0.52 21.71 -2.57
C SER A 287 -0.38 22.68 -1.80
N ALA A 288 -0.81 23.76 -2.48
CA ALA A 288 -1.68 24.78 -1.89
C ALA A 288 -3.05 24.20 -1.49
N GLU A 289 -3.61 23.32 -2.31
CA GLU A 289 -4.91 22.70 -2.11
C GLU A 289 -4.94 21.84 -0.84
N VAL A 290 -3.87 21.05 -0.63
CA VAL A 290 -3.74 20.19 0.54
C VAL A 290 -3.42 21.03 1.77
N LEU A 291 -2.51 22.01 1.67
CA LEU A 291 -2.18 22.89 2.78
C LEU A 291 -3.40 23.67 3.27
N ALA A 292 -4.17 24.27 2.36
CA ALA A 292 -5.41 24.98 2.70
C ALA A 292 -6.43 24.07 3.41
N ALA A 293 -6.49 22.78 3.04
CA ALA A 293 -7.38 21.83 3.69
C ALA A 293 -6.99 21.55 5.15
N TYR A 294 -5.69 21.52 5.45
CA TYR A 294 -5.19 21.29 6.81
C TYR A 294 -5.29 22.52 7.71
N LEU A 295 -5.27 23.71 7.14
CA LEU A 295 -5.37 24.98 7.87
C LEU A 295 -6.83 25.48 7.82
N ASP A 296 -7.58 25.21 8.87
CA ASP A 296 -8.98 25.65 8.96
C ASP A 296 -9.07 27.18 8.90
N GLY A 297 -9.93 27.68 8.03
CA GLY A 297 -10.10 29.11 7.72
C GLY A 297 -9.10 29.67 6.68
N ALA A 298 -8.18 28.85 6.14
CA ALA A 298 -7.31 29.27 5.05
C ALA A 298 -8.00 29.07 3.69
N GLY A 299 -7.93 30.09 2.84
CA GLY A 299 -8.25 29.97 1.43
C GLY A 299 -7.05 29.45 0.62
N LEU A 300 -7.30 29.12 -0.67
CA LEU A 300 -6.23 28.71 -1.59
C LEU A 300 -5.18 29.85 -1.79
N SER A 301 -5.61 31.10 -1.76
CA SER A 301 -4.72 32.27 -1.84
C SER A 301 -3.78 32.37 -0.64
N ASP A 302 -4.27 32.07 0.57
CA ASP A 302 -3.47 32.09 1.79
C ASP A 302 -2.43 30.97 1.76
N ALA A 303 -2.85 29.77 1.35
CA ALA A 303 -1.94 28.65 1.19
C ALA A 303 -0.89 28.91 0.10
N ALA A 304 -1.26 29.52 -1.02
CA ALA A 304 -0.30 29.90 -2.06
C ALA A 304 0.73 30.92 -1.56
N LEU A 305 0.31 31.89 -0.72
CA LEU A 305 1.23 32.82 -0.09
C LEU A 305 2.20 32.10 0.84
N MET A 306 1.73 31.14 1.62
CA MET A 306 2.58 30.33 2.51
C MET A 306 3.59 29.50 1.72
N ILE A 307 3.20 28.94 0.57
CA ILE A 307 4.10 28.25 -0.35
C ILE A 307 5.18 29.21 -0.86
N ALA A 308 4.81 30.43 -1.28
CA ALA A 308 5.78 31.43 -1.71
C ALA A 308 6.77 31.83 -0.59
N ILE A 309 6.33 31.86 0.66
CA ILE A 309 7.18 32.06 1.84
C ILE A 309 8.12 30.88 2.04
N ARG A 310 7.60 29.64 1.96
CA ARG A 310 8.34 28.39 2.06
C ARG A 310 9.42 28.28 0.97
N ASP A 311 9.11 28.64 -0.27
CA ASP A 311 10.02 28.52 -1.41
C ASP A 311 11.24 29.46 -1.28
N ARG A 312 11.11 30.55 -0.51
CA ARG A 312 12.24 31.42 -0.16
C ARG A 312 13.08 30.84 0.98
N ALA A 313 12.41 30.25 1.98
CA ALA A 313 13.05 29.60 3.11
C ALA A 313 12.08 28.55 3.68
N TYR A 314 12.47 27.29 3.65
CA TYR A 314 11.67 26.20 4.20
C TYR A 314 11.36 26.41 5.69
N PHE A 315 10.30 25.78 6.18
CA PHE A 315 9.93 25.80 7.59
C PHE A 315 10.78 24.77 8.35
N ARG A 316 11.48 25.24 9.40
CA ARG A 316 12.41 24.40 10.15
C ARG A 316 11.71 23.53 11.18
N ASP A 317 10.72 24.10 11.84
CA ASP A 317 9.96 23.44 12.91
C ASP A 317 8.58 24.08 13.09
N LEU A 318 7.80 23.52 14.01
CA LEU A 318 6.45 23.99 14.30
C LEU A 318 6.39 25.44 14.77
N THR A 319 7.38 25.90 15.50
CA THR A 319 7.44 27.28 16.02
C THR A 319 7.69 28.25 14.85
N ASP A 320 8.67 27.94 13.99
CA ASP A 320 8.95 28.73 12.79
C ASP A 320 7.72 28.76 11.85
N PHE A 321 7.05 27.61 11.66
CA PHE A 321 5.83 27.52 10.89
C PHE A 321 4.72 28.41 11.46
N LYS A 322 4.41 28.32 12.75
CA LYS A 322 3.40 29.13 13.43
C LYS A 322 3.69 30.63 13.37
N ASN A 323 4.96 31.01 13.53
CA ASN A 323 5.36 32.43 13.49
C ASN A 323 5.26 33.04 12.07
N ARG A 324 5.35 32.21 11.04
CA ARG A 324 5.32 32.65 9.63
C ARG A 324 3.96 32.46 8.95
N ILE A 325 3.00 31.82 9.64
CA ILE A 325 1.61 31.76 9.18
C ILE A 325 1.02 33.17 9.19
N THR A 326 0.49 33.60 8.05
CA THR A 326 -0.11 34.91 7.86
C THR A 326 -1.60 34.96 8.27
N LEU A 327 -2.18 33.84 8.66
CA LEU A 327 -3.57 33.73 9.07
C LEU A 327 -3.78 34.32 10.48
N LYS A 328 -4.87 35.06 10.67
CA LYS A 328 -5.16 35.70 11.97
C LYS A 328 -5.43 34.73 13.11
N ASN A 329 -5.96 33.53 12.84
CA ASN A 329 -6.21 32.48 13.84
C ASN A 329 -6.13 31.12 13.14
N PRO A 330 -4.95 30.59 12.85
CA PRO A 330 -4.84 29.29 12.21
C PRO A 330 -5.32 28.20 13.18
N ASN A 331 -6.38 27.51 12.81
CA ASN A 331 -6.86 26.36 13.56
C ASN A 331 -6.40 25.08 12.85
N PHE A 332 -5.39 24.43 13.41
CA PHE A 332 -4.90 23.12 12.97
C PHE A 332 -4.31 22.37 14.17
N GLN A 333 -4.22 21.06 14.05
CA GLN A 333 -3.60 20.23 15.09
C GLN A 333 -2.10 20.09 14.82
N ASP A 334 -1.28 20.39 15.81
CA ASP A 334 0.18 20.26 15.74
C ASP A 334 0.63 18.84 15.35
N THR A 335 -0.19 17.85 15.71
CA THR A 335 0.04 16.43 15.41
C THR A 335 -0.21 16.04 13.96
N ASP A 336 -0.81 16.91 13.15
CA ASP A 336 -1.16 16.61 11.77
C ASP A 336 -0.09 17.07 10.77
N VAL A 337 0.82 17.94 11.20
CA VAL A 337 1.89 18.51 10.37
C VAL A 337 3.27 17.97 10.76
N SER A 338 4.16 17.92 9.79
CA SER A 338 5.54 17.51 9.91
C SER A 338 6.43 18.42 9.06
N PHE A 339 7.71 18.39 9.32
CA PHE A 339 8.76 19.07 8.55
C PHE A 339 9.70 18.05 7.91
N SER A 340 9.45 16.77 8.14
CA SER A 340 10.17 15.64 7.57
C SER A 340 9.21 14.58 7.04
N THR A 341 9.70 13.72 6.17
CA THR A 341 8.94 12.62 5.59
C THR A 341 9.64 11.28 5.76
N ASN A 342 8.83 10.23 5.98
CA ASN A 342 9.30 8.85 6.03
C ASN A 342 8.93 8.07 4.76
N PHE A 343 8.12 8.65 3.86
CA PHE A 343 7.62 7.94 2.70
C PHE A 343 7.88 8.70 1.41
N PHE A 344 8.52 8.04 0.46
CA PHE A 344 8.88 8.60 -0.83
C PHE A 344 8.30 7.76 -1.95
N ILE A 345 7.76 8.41 -2.99
CA ILE A 345 7.37 7.77 -4.24
C ILE A 345 8.48 8.01 -5.26
N ILE A 346 8.97 6.92 -5.85
CA ILE A 346 9.93 6.97 -6.94
C ILE A 346 9.18 6.65 -8.22
N ASN A 347 9.25 7.58 -9.18
CA ASN A 347 8.79 7.36 -10.54
C ASN A 347 10.02 7.18 -11.40
N GLY A 348 10.21 5.99 -11.96
CA GLY A 348 11.33 5.65 -12.83
C GLY A 348 10.86 5.25 -14.21
N LYS A 349 11.55 5.72 -15.24
CA LYS A 349 11.28 5.41 -16.63
C LYS A 349 12.57 4.99 -17.32
N VAL A 350 12.59 3.79 -17.87
CA VAL A 350 13.68 3.27 -18.69
C VAL A 350 13.19 3.12 -20.11
N LYS A 351 13.94 3.69 -21.04
CA LYS A 351 13.74 3.50 -22.47
C LYS A 351 14.93 2.70 -22.98
N LEU A 352 14.67 1.60 -23.64
CA LEU A 352 15.67 0.76 -24.28
C LEU A 352 15.22 0.49 -25.72
N SER A 353 15.96 1.05 -26.68
CA SER A 353 15.61 0.98 -28.09
C SER A 353 14.18 1.46 -28.35
N ARG A 354 13.27 0.59 -28.78
CA ARG A 354 11.85 0.92 -29.06
C ARG A 354 10.89 0.68 -27.90
N SER A 355 11.39 0.20 -26.78
CA SER A 355 10.55 -0.23 -25.65
C SER A 355 10.80 0.63 -24.42
N THR A 356 9.71 1.07 -23.81
CA THR A 356 9.73 1.83 -22.56
C THR A 356 9.16 0.99 -21.42
N LEU A 357 9.71 1.15 -20.23
CA LEU A 357 9.15 0.60 -18.99
C LEU A 357 9.12 1.70 -17.95
N GLU A 358 7.95 1.92 -17.37
CA GLU A 358 7.75 2.87 -16.29
C GLU A 358 7.39 2.12 -15.01
N ILE A 359 7.94 2.57 -13.89
CA ILE A 359 7.61 2.04 -12.57
C ILE A 359 7.29 3.16 -11.60
N ASN A 360 6.40 2.83 -10.67
CA ASN A 360 6.20 3.57 -9.45
C ASN A 360 6.59 2.67 -8.28
N ALA A 361 7.38 3.19 -7.35
CA ALA A 361 7.76 2.48 -6.14
C ALA A 361 7.52 3.35 -4.91
N LEU A 362 7.04 2.75 -3.83
CA LEU A 362 6.93 3.41 -2.52
C LEU A 362 8.07 2.92 -1.65
N LEU A 363 8.85 3.87 -1.14
CA LEU A 363 9.92 3.64 -0.18
C LEU A 363 9.53 4.20 1.20
N GLU A 364 9.86 3.44 2.23
CA GLU A 364 9.85 3.88 3.62
C GLU A 364 11.28 4.18 4.05
N ARG A 365 11.51 5.35 4.65
CA ARG A 365 12.76 5.75 5.27
C ARG A 365 12.58 5.84 6.78
N ASN A 366 13.40 5.13 7.52
CA ASN A 366 13.44 5.20 8.97
C ASN A 366 14.89 5.47 9.41
N GLY A 367 15.18 6.72 9.75
CA GLY A 367 16.53 7.21 9.88
C GLY A 367 17.32 6.97 8.59
N ILE A 368 18.48 6.32 8.67
CA ILE A 368 19.32 5.99 7.51
C ILE A 368 18.86 4.71 6.76
N ALA A 369 17.93 3.95 7.33
CA ALA A 369 17.44 2.73 6.70
C ALA A 369 16.33 3.03 5.71
N THR A 370 16.40 2.42 4.52
CA THR A 370 15.38 2.54 3.49
C THR A 370 14.84 1.16 3.12
N LYS A 371 13.51 1.04 3.02
CA LYS A 371 12.80 -0.19 2.66
C LYS A 371 11.85 0.09 1.50
N VAL A 372 11.89 -0.76 0.47
CA VAL A 372 10.89 -0.73 -0.60
C VAL A 372 9.64 -1.47 -0.11
N LEU A 373 8.50 -0.79 -0.10
CA LEU A 373 7.23 -1.35 0.31
C LEU A 373 6.51 -2.04 -0.85
N TRP A 374 6.48 -1.39 -2.00
CA TRP A 374 5.95 -1.98 -3.23
C TRP A 374 6.59 -1.34 -4.47
N VAL A 375 6.53 -2.08 -5.59
CA VAL A 375 6.90 -1.62 -6.93
C VAL A 375 5.77 -2.01 -7.87
N LYS A 376 5.31 -1.07 -8.69
CA LYS A 376 4.26 -1.27 -9.70
C LYS A 376 4.79 -0.85 -11.06
N GLU A 377 4.58 -1.69 -12.06
CA GLU A 377 4.76 -1.34 -13.48
C GLU A 377 3.52 -0.57 -13.95
N VAL A 378 3.72 0.52 -14.70
CA VAL A 378 2.66 1.42 -15.19
C VAL A 378 2.51 1.27 -16.70
#